data_52d4d426c764e1fe11019ecd49517f96
#
_entry.id   52d4d426c764e1fe11019ecd49517f96
#
_cell.length_a   1.000
_cell.length_b   1.000
_cell.length_c   1.000
_cell.angle_alpha   90.00
_cell.angle_beta   90.00
_cell.angle_gamma   90.00
#
_symmetry.space_group_name_H-M   'P 1'
#
loop_
_entity.id
_entity.type
_entity.pdbx_description
1 polymer ?
#
loop_
_entity_poly.entity_id
_entity_poly.type
_entity_poly.pdbx_seq_one_letter_code
_entity_poly.pdbx_strand_id
1 'polypeptide(L)'
;RGGHITTCDGKIRIDNINIEEDSCRTLEQTADKKIYHLDRLGIPLVEIGTAPDIKTAIGAKEASKKIGEILRALPNCKRGLGTIRQDVNVSIAAGKRVEIKGAQDLKTIPLLVELEATRQHELIQLRKHLNENNIELEPLNIIDLTKTLNGSPSKILQKALQNKGSILAIKVNGFKNLLGKELVPNYRVGSELSSRAKVIAGVGGIFHSDELPNYGITDDDVNKIKTELKIEENDAFILVAENRSRAQRALTAVQQRLEELYIGIPEEVRKAKQDCTTSYLRPLPGAARMYPETDVPLIRTRSLLPKITLPELIADKTSRFIQDYKLPSDLARHTAKASHSKLFEELANRHKSIKAAFIAETLGPTLTEIKRKYNLDPTSITSKQFKEIFQYLSEDKIHKDIILDVLIDTIKGKFDIKNYESLGTEEIHKIIKQIIDDNPNAPMGALMGQCMKKLAGKASGQVISKELRNLMQNGHK
;
A
#
# COMPACT_ATOMS: atom_id res chain seq x y z
N ARG A 1 -8.76 -16.61 23.88
CA ARG A 1 -9.81 -17.16 23.00
C ARG A 1 -11.04 -16.25 23.00
N GLY A 2 -11.74 -16.12 21.87
CA GLY A 2 -12.99 -15.34 21.75
C GLY A 2 -12.80 -13.87 21.39
N GLY A 3 -11.61 -13.44 20.97
CA GLY A 3 -11.39 -12.10 20.41
C GLY A 3 -12.22 -11.85 19.15
N HIS A 4 -12.70 -10.64 18.98
CA HIS A 4 -13.43 -10.23 17.79
C HIS A 4 -13.30 -8.73 17.54
N ILE A 5 -13.59 -8.33 16.31
CA ILE A 5 -13.83 -6.96 15.90
C ILE A 5 -15.23 -6.84 15.32
N THR A 6 -15.77 -5.63 15.26
CA THR A 6 -17.09 -5.38 14.64
C THR A 6 -16.91 -4.56 13.38
N THR A 7 -17.54 -4.98 12.29
CA THR A 7 -17.56 -4.30 10.98
C THR A 7 -19.01 -4.14 10.50
N CYS A 8 -19.21 -3.62 9.28
CA CYS A 8 -20.53 -3.63 8.65
C CYS A 8 -21.11 -5.05 8.46
N ASP A 9 -20.26 -6.07 8.36
CA ASP A 9 -20.68 -7.47 8.30
C ASP A 9 -21.04 -8.06 9.67
N GLY A 10 -20.97 -7.25 10.75
CA GLY A 10 -21.21 -7.66 12.12
C GLY A 10 -19.94 -8.07 12.86
N LYS A 11 -20.04 -9.11 13.69
CA LYS A 11 -18.94 -9.60 14.51
C LYS A 11 -18.01 -10.51 13.70
N ILE A 12 -16.77 -10.11 13.57
CA ILE A 12 -15.70 -10.88 12.93
C ILE A 12 -14.79 -11.45 14.02
N ARG A 13 -14.77 -12.76 14.15
CA ARG A 13 -13.94 -13.46 15.14
C ARG A 13 -12.46 -13.43 14.76
N ILE A 14 -11.61 -13.39 15.76
CA ILE A 14 -10.17 -13.65 15.61
C ILE A 14 -9.94 -15.13 15.86
N ASP A 15 -9.50 -15.82 14.82
CA ASP A 15 -9.30 -17.26 14.83
C ASP A 15 -7.97 -17.63 15.52
N ASN A 16 -6.89 -16.96 15.10
CA ASN A 16 -5.55 -17.19 15.65
C ASN A 16 -4.73 -15.90 15.77
N ILE A 17 -3.75 -15.96 16.64
CA ILE A 17 -2.67 -14.98 16.75
C ILE A 17 -1.39 -15.81 16.89
N ASN A 18 -0.51 -15.69 15.90
CA ASN A 18 0.76 -16.38 15.86
C ASN A 18 1.91 -15.40 16.07
N ILE A 19 2.99 -15.86 16.64
CA ILE A 19 4.27 -15.14 16.70
C ILE A 19 5.17 -15.81 15.65
N GLU A 20 5.73 -14.99 14.78
CA GLU A 20 6.60 -15.39 13.70
C GLU A 20 7.90 -14.60 13.74
N GLU A 21 8.86 -15.01 12.96
CA GLU A 21 10.12 -14.31 12.73
C GLU A 21 10.22 -13.87 11.28
N ASP A 22 10.59 -12.60 11.04
CA ASP A 22 10.80 -12.12 9.67
C ASP A 22 12.07 -12.75 9.08
N SER A 23 11.97 -13.17 7.83
CA SER A 23 13.09 -13.74 7.08
C SER A 23 13.91 -12.65 6.38
N CYS A 24 15.12 -12.99 5.97
CA CYS A 24 15.93 -12.14 5.12
C CYS A 24 15.31 -11.96 3.73
N ARG A 25 15.61 -10.83 3.09
CA ARG A 25 15.16 -10.52 1.72
C ARG A 25 16.27 -10.86 0.72
N THR A 26 15.94 -11.60 -0.33
CA THR A 26 16.85 -11.79 -1.46
C THR A 26 16.96 -10.49 -2.25
N LEU A 27 18.17 -9.98 -2.43
CA LEU A 27 18.48 -8.82 -3.27
C LEU A 27 18.80 -9.24 -4.69
N GLU A 28 19.59 -10.26 -4.85
CA GLU A 28 20.08 -10.77 -6.13
C GLU A 28 20.16 -12.30 -6.10
N GLN A 29 19.84 -12.93 -7.21
CA GLN A 29 20.02 -14.35 -7.40
C GLN A 29 20.47 -14.62 -8.83
N THR A 30 21.65 -15.20 -8.95
CA THR A 30 22.22 -15.76 -10.19
C THR A 30 22.29 -17.29 -10.10
N ALA A 31 22.83 -17.96 -11.11
CA ALA A 31 23.05 -19.39 -11.07
C ALA A 31 23.99 -19.82 -9.93
N ASP A 32 25.01 -18.98 -9.66
CA ASP A 32 26.13 -19.34 -8.77
C ASP A 32 26.12 -18.55 -7.45
N LYS A 33 25.24 -17.54 -7.30
CA LYS A 33 25.28 -16.62 -6.17
C LYS A 33 23.89 -16.16 -5.76
N LYS A 34 23.67 -16.09 -4.45
CA LYS A 34 22.47 -15.49 -3.85
C LYS A 34 22.85 -14.49 -2.77
N ILE A 35 22.45 -13.23 -2.93
CA ILE A 35 22.72 -12.14 -1.98
C ILE A 35 21.46 -11.87 -1.17
N TYR A 36 21.62 -11.83 0.14
CA TYR A 36 20.55 -11.54 1.08
C TYR A 36 20.76 -10.19 1.76
N HIS A 37 19.67 -9.48 2.01
CA HIS A 37 19.62 -8.33 2.89
C HIS A 37 19.09 -8.77 4.25
N LEU A 38 19.87 -8.57 5.31
CA LEU A 38 19.59 -9.10 6.64
C LEU A 38 18.90 -8.09 7.58
N ASP A 39 18.49 -6.94 7.07
CA ASP A 39 17.89 -5.83 7.84
C ASP A 39 16.65 -6.22 8.65
N ARG A 40 15.96 -7.28 8.25
CA ARG A 40 14.73 -7.75 8.89
C ARG A 40 14.84 -9.15 9.48
N LEU A 41 15.98 -9.80 9.32
CA LEU A 41 16.18 -11.17 9.85
C LEU A 41 16.03 -11.15 11.38
N GLY A 42 15.23 -12.06 11.91
CA GLY A 42 15.01 -12.21 13.34
C GLY A 42 14.08 -11.19 13.98
N ILE A 43 13.47 -10.29 13.20
CA ILE A 43 12.47 -9.37 13.76
C ILE A 43 11.19 -10.13 14.06
N PRO A 44 10.70 -10.09 15.33
CA PRO A 44 9.45 -10.76 15.68
C PRO A 44 8.25 -10.11 14.98
N LEU A 45 7.39 -10.94 14.42
CA LEU A 45 6.14 -10.57 13.77
C LEU A 45 4.97 -11.13 14.57
N VAL A 46 3.85 -10.41 14.56
CA VAL A 46 2.56 -10.92 15.06
C VAL A 46 1.63 -11.05 13.87
N GLU A 47 1.22 -12.27 13.57
CA GLU A 47 0.20 -12.56 12.57
C GLU A 47 -1.15 -12.70 13.26
N ILE A 48 -2.16 -12.00 12.75
CA ILE A 48 -3.55 -12.06 13.24
C ILE A 48 -4.42 -12.60 12.12
N GLY A 49 -4.98 -13.78 12.31
CA GLY A 49 -5.92 -14.42 11.40
C GLY A 49 -7.38 -14.21 11.85
N THR A 50 -8.23 -13.78 10.93
CA THR A 50 -9.69 -13.75 11.16
C THR A 50 -10.34 -15.06 10.77
N ALA A 51 -11.45 -15.41 11.44
CA ALA A 51 -12.35 -16.43 10.95
C ALA A 51 -13.04 -15.97 9.64
N PRO A 52 -13.61 -16.88 8.84
CA PRO A 52 -14.28 -16.55 7.58
C PRO A 52 -15.67 -15.93 7.78
N ASP A 53 -15.77 -14.95 8.66
CA ASP A 53 -17.01 -14.26 9.00
C ASP A 53 -17.27 -13.03 8.10
N ILE A 54 -16.25 -12.58 7.36
CA ILE A 54 -16.35 -11.45 6.44
C ILE A 54 -17.13 -11.88 5.19
N LYS A 55 -18.18 -11.13 4.86
CA LYS A 55 -19.11 -11.48 3.78
C LYS A 55 -19.02 -10.52 2.59
N THR A 56 -18.53 -9.30 2.82
CA THR A 56 -18.52 -8.24 1.81
C THR A 56 -17.12 -7.68 1.59
N ALA A 57 -16.89 -7.15 0.42
CA ALA A 57 -15.65 -6.46 0.07
C ALA A 57 -15.38 -5.23 0.98
N ILE A 58 -16.44 -4.52 1.36
CA ILE A 58 -16.35 -3.39 2.30
C ILE A 58 -16.00 -3.88 3.71
N GLY A 59 -16.61 -4.99 4.16
CA GLY A 59 -16.29 -5.63 5.43
C GLY A 59 -14.82 -6.04 5.52
N ALA A 60 -14.23 -6.54 4.44
CA ALA A 60 -12.81 -6.88 4.36
C ALA A 60 -11.91 -5.64 4.58
N LYS A 61 -12.24 -4.53 3.93
CA LYS A 61 -11.55 -3.25 4.15
C LYS A 61 -11.67 -2.76 5.60
N GLU A 62 -12.87 -2.81 6.17
CA GLU A 62 -13.12 -2.38 7.55
C GLU A 62 -12.38 -3.25 8.57
N ALA A 63 -12.39 -4.59 8.39
CA ALA A 63 -11.65 -5.51 9.22
C ALA A 63 -10.14 -5.22 9.18
N SER A 64 -9.57 -5.11 7.99
CA SER A 64 -8.16 -4.75 7.78
C SER A 64 -7.79 -3.42 8.46
N LYS A 65 -8.64 -2.40 8.31
CA LYS A 65 -8.46 -1.09 8.93
C LYS A 65 -8.47 -1.20 10.46
N LYS A 66 -9.46 -1.88 11.05
CA LYS A 66 -9.60 -2.01 12.52
C LYS A 66 -8.44 -2.79 13.13
N ILE A 67 -8.03 -3.90 12.53
CA ILE A 67 -6.87 -4.67 12.98
C ILE A 67 -5.60 -3.80 12.89
N GLY A 68 -5.42 -3.10 11.78
CA GLY A 68 -4.30 -2.18 11.62
C GLY A 68 -4.30 -1.02 12.65
N GLU A 69 -5.46 -0.52 13.05
CA GLU A 69 -5.60 0.49 14.11
C GLU A 69 -5.25 -0.07 15.51
N ILE A 70 -5.63 -1.32 15.79
CA ILE A 70 -5.24 -2.02 17.04
C ILE A 70 -3.72 -2.20 17.10
N LEU A 71 -3.10 -2.70 16.02
CA LEU A 71 -1.65 -2.85 15.95
C LEU A 71 -0.91 -1.51 16.13
N ARG A 72 -1.43 -0.43 15.56
CA ARG A 72 -0.87 0.92 15.71
C ARG A 72 -1.06 1.53 17.11
N ALA A 73 -1.99 1.04 17.89
CA ALA A 73 -2.16 1.43 19.28
C ALA A 73 -1.03 0.87 20.18
N LEU A 74 -0.40 -0.24 19.76
CA LEU A 74 0.71 -0.84 20.48
C LEU A 74 1.97 0.04 20.39
N PRO A 75 2.62 0.38 21.51
CA PRO A 75 3.75 1.32 21.56
C PRO A 75 4.99 0.80 20.82
N ASN A 76 5.19 -0.53 20.79
CA ASN A 76 6.37 -1.17 20.21
C ASN A 76 6.17 -1.64 18.76
N CYS A 77 4.99 -1.42 18.18
CA CYS A 77 4.75 -1.76 16.78
C CYS A 77 5.48 -0.78 15.87
N LYS A 78 6.28 -1.29 14.94
CA LYS A 78 7.00 -0.45 13.96
C LYS A 78 6.00 0.35 13.12
N ARG A 79 6.38 1.58 12.78
CA ARG A 79 5.58 2.49 11.94
C ARG A 79 6.29 2.72 10.61
N GLY A 80 5.52 3.05 9.58
CA GLY A 80 6.02 3.33 8.24
C GLY A 80 5.45 2.39 7.18
N LEU A 81 5.83 2.60 5.93
CA LEU A 81 5.41 1.77 4.82
C LEU A 81 5.98 0.35 4.94
N GLY A 82 5.14 -0.66 4.74
CA GLY A 82 5.54 -2.08 4.76
C GLY A 82 5.77 -2.68 6.15
N THR A 83 5.48 -1.94 7.24
CA THR A 83 5.58 -2.49 8.61
C THR A 83 4.35 -3.28 9.04
N ILE A 84 3.16 -2.93 8.56
CA ILE A 84 1.96 -3.75 8.64
C ILE A 84 1.73 -4.31 7.24
N ARG A 85 1.75 -5.62 7.12
CA ARG A 85 1.48 -6.36 5.88
C ARG A 85 0.17 -7.09 6.04
N GLN A 86 -0.53 -7.31 4.94
CA GLN A 86 -1.78 -8.07 4.98
C GLN A 86 -1.93 -8.91 3.73
N ASP A 87 -2.50 -10.07 3.93
CA ASP A 87 -2.95 -11.00 2.91
C ASP A 87 -4.47 -11.08 2.99
N VAL A 88 -5.13 -11.28 1.86
CA VAL A 88 -6.58 -11.42 1.79
C VAL A 88 -6.90 -12.82 1.28
N ASN A 89 -7.70 -13.57 2.05
CA ASN A 89 -8.20 -14.86 1.63
C ASN A 89 -9.63 -14.69 1.08
N VAL A 90 -9.84 -15.12 -0.16
CA VAL A 90 -11.15 -15.05 -0.83
C VAL A 90 -11.62 -16.44 -1.21
N SER A 91 -12.88 -16.74 -0.93
CA SER A 91 -13.58 -17.94 -1.41
C SER A 91 -15.06 -17.61 -1.64
N ILE A 92 -15.65 -18.23 -2.65
CA ILE A 92 -17.10 -18.22 -2.88
C ILE A 92 -17.68 -19.61 -2.61
N ALA A 93 -19.00 -19.74 -2.48
CA ALA A 93 -19.65 -20.99 -2.06
C ALA A 93 -19.25 -22.23 -2.89
N ALA A 94 -19.14 -22.08 -4.19
CA ALA A 94 -18.73 -23.17 -5.11
C ALA A 94 -17.22 -23.11 -5.47
N GLY A 95 -16.47 -22.17 -4.87
CA GLY A 95 -15.06 -21.97 -5.12
C GLY A 95 -14.16 -22.60 -4.06
N LYS A 96 -12.93 -22.16 -4.03
CA LYS A 96 -11.90 -22.58 -3.06
C LYS A 96 -11.21 -21.36 -2.47
N ARG A 97 -10.49 -21.58 -1.36
CA ARG A 97 -9.70 -20.53 -0.73
C ARG A 97 -8.50 -20.14 -1.62
N VAL A 98 -8.45 -18.89 -1.99
CA VAL A 98 -7.32 -18.26 -2.66
C VAL A 98 -6.74 -17.21 -1.74
N GLU A 99 -5.45 -17.34 -1.42
CA GLU A 99 -4.70 -16.37 -0.62
C GLU A 99 -4.06 -15.33 -1.55
N ILE A 100 -4.41 -14.07 -1.37
CA ILE A 100 -3.88 -12.97 -2.17
C ILE A 100 -2.85 -12.19 -1.36
N LYS A 101 -1.60 -12.28 -1.78
CA LYS A 101 -0.48 -11.54 -1.16
C LYS A 101 -0.31 -10.15 -1.76
N GLY A 102 0.11 -9.21 -0.90
CA GLY A 102 0.42 -7.85 -1.32
C GLY A 102 -0.77 -6.90 -1.40
N ALA A 103 -1.87 -7.21 -0.73
CA ALA A 103 -3.05 -6.35 -0.60
C ALA A 103 -2.78 -5.21 0.41
N GLN A 104 -1.83 -4.31 0.11
CA GLN A 104 -1.31 -3.32 1.07
C GLN A 104 -2.15 -2.04 1.18
N ASP A 105 -2.82 -1.63 0.12
CA ASP A 105 -3.65 -0.42 0.13
C ASP A 105 -5.10 -0.77 0.50
N LEU A 106 -5.55 -0.24 1.63
CA LEU A 106 -6.92 -0.39 2.10
C LEU A 106 -7.98 0.09 1.09
N LYS A 107 -7.62 1.01 0.20
CA LYS A 107 -8.56 1.54 -0.81
C LYS A 107 -8.84 0.52 -1.91
N THR A 108 -7.86 -0.32 -2.23
CA THR A 108 -7.95 -1.30 -3.30
C THR A 108 -8.51 -2.65 -2.85
N ILE A 109 -8.56 -2.93 -1.54
CA ILE A 109 -9.08 -4.20 -1.01
C ILE A 109 -10.48 -4.54 -1.53
N PRO A 110 -11.46 -3.62 -1.54
CA PRO A 110 -12.80 -3.97 -2.03
C PRO A 110 -12.78 -4.48 -3.47
N LEU A 111 -12.13 -3.73 -4.36
CA LEU A 111 -12.05 -4.11 -5.77
C LEU A 111 -11.28 -5.43 -5.96
N LEU A 112 -10.19 -5.64 -5.19
CA LEU A 112 -9.43 -6.88 -5.22
C LEU A 112 -10.28 -8.10 -4.85
N VAL A 113 -11.11 -7.98 -3.80
CA VAL A 113 -12.03 -9.04 -3.35
C VAL A 113 -13.11 -9.29 -4.39
N GLU A 114 -13.70 -8.25 -4.95
CA GLU A 114 -14.75 -8.35 -5.97
C GLU A 114 -14.21 -9.01 -7.25
N LEU A 115 -13.04 -8.59 -7.74
CA LEU A 115 -12.42 -9.17 -8.92
C LEU A 115 -12.03 -10.64 -8.70
N GLU A 116 -11.51 -11.01 -7.53
CA GLU A 116 -11.20 -12.41 -7.25
C GLU A 116 -12.46 -13.27 -7.15
N ALA A 117 -13.50 -12.77 -6.50
CA ALA A 117 -14.79 -13.49 -6.45
C ALA A 117 -15.40 -13.67 -7.85
N THR A 118 -15.34 -12.63 -8.68
CA THR A 118 -15.78 -12.69 -10.09
C THR A 118 -14.93 -13.67 -10.90
N ARG A 119 -13.60 -13.65 -10.73
CA ARG A 119 -12.71 -14.61 -11.41
C ARG A 119 -13.09 -16.05 -11.06
N GLN A 120 -13.33 -16.35 -9.79
CA GLN A 120 -13.74 -17.69 -9.37
C GLN A 120 -15.12 -18.06 -9.96
N HIS A 121 -16.05 -17.12 -9.99
CA HIS A 121 -17.37 -17.34 -10.61
C HIS A 121 -17.23 -17.66 -12.09
N GLU A 122 -16.49 -16.87 -12.86
CA GLU A 122 -16.29 -17.10 -14.29
C GLU A 122 -15.56 -18.42 -14.61
N LEU A 123 -14.61 -18.82 -13.75
CA LEU A 123 -13.97 -20.13 -13.89
C LEU A 123 -14.96 -21.29 -13.61
N ILE A 124 -15.89 -21.12 -12.68
CA ILE A 124 -16.96 -22.09 -12.43
C ILE A 124 -17.92 -22.17 -13.63
N GLN A 125 -18.27 -21.03 -14.23
CA GLN A 125 -19.09 -21.00 -15.43
C GLN A 125 -18.37 -21.68 -16.62
N LEU A 126 -17.06 -21.43 -16.76
CA LEU A 126 -16.24 -22.09 -17.78
C LEU A 126 -16.24 -23.61 -17.57
N ARG A 127 -16.00 -24.08 -16.34
CA ARG A 127 -16.09 -25.51 -16.00
C ARG A 127 -17.44 -26.11 -16.38
N LYS A 128 -18.53 -25.42 -16.04
CA LYS A 128 -19.89 -25.86 -16.39
C LYS A 128 -20.05 -26.00 -17.91
N HIS A 129 -19.61 -25.01 -18.67
CA HIS A 129 -19.62 -25.00 -20.13
C HIS A 129 -18.84 -26.19 -20.72
N LEU A 130 -17.62 -26.45 -20.21
CA LEU A 130 -16.78 -27.57 -20.67
C LEU A 130 -17.47 -28.92 -20.44
N ASN A 131 -18.07 -29.12 -19.28
CA ASN A 131 -18.78 -30.35 -18.93
C ASN A 131 -20.08 -30.55 -19.74
N GLU A 132 -20.88 -29.50 -19.92
CA GLU A 132 -22.16 -29.56 -20.67
C GLU A 132 -21.95 -29.86 -22.17
N ASN A 133 -20.82 -29.41 -22.72
CA ASN A 133 -20.47 -29.67 -24.13
C ASN A 133 -19.60 -30.93 -24.30
N ASN A 134 -19.38 -31.72 -23.24
CA ASN A 134 -18.56 -32.94 -23.26
C ASN A 134 -17.17 -32.70 -23.89
N ILE A 135 -16.60 -31.54 -23.62
CA ILE A 135 -15.25 -31.21 -24.08
C ILE A 135 -14.24 -31.95 -23.19
N GLU A 136 -13.47 -32.84 -23.80
CA GLU A 136 -12.44 -33.62 -23.10
C GLU A 136 -11.05 -33.14 -23.51
N LEU A 137 -10.13 -33.06 -22.54
CA LEU A 137 -8.75 -32.77 -22.83
C LEU A 137 -8.03 -34.03 -23.30
N GLU A 138 -7.35 -33.88 -24.44
CA GLU A 138 -6.41 -34.90 -24.87
C GLU A 138 -5.13 -34.92 -24.01
N PRO A 139 -4.44 -36.07 -23.91
CA PRO A 139 -3.15 -36.16 -23.28
C PRO A 139 -2.17 -35.16 -23.92
N LEU A 140 -1.26 -34.62 -23.12
CA LEU A 140 -0.28 -33.64 -23.55
C LEU A 140 0.55 -34.18 -24.75
N ASN A 141 0.38 -33.55 -25.89
CA ASN A 141 1.15 -33.80 -27.09
C ASN A 141 1.83 -32.51 -27.58
N ILE A 142 3.13 -32.39 -27.32
CA ILE A 142 3.91 -31.22 -27.67
C ILE A 142 4.49 -31.40 -29.08
N ILE A 143 4.11 -30.53 -30.00
CA ILE A 143 4.59 -30.50 -31.38
C ILE A 143 5.67 -29.41 -31.52
N ASP A 144 6.75 -29.76 -32.21
CA ASP A 144 7.87 -28.85 -32.46
C ASP A 144 7.67 -28.16 -33.83
N LEU A 145 7.36 -26.88 -33.76
CA LEU A 145 7.11 -26.01 -34.92
C LEU A 145 8.33 -25.17 -35.31
N THR A 146 9.49 -25.45 -34.74
CA THR A 146 10.73 -24.66 -34.95
C THR A 146 11.09 -24.53 -36.43
N LYS A 147 11.01 -25.62 -37.19
CA LYS A 147 11.29 -25.63 -38.64
C LYS A 147 10.20 -24.93 -39.44
N THR A 148 8.94 -25.19 -39.11
CA THR A 148 7.76 -24.67 -39.81
C THR A 148 7.68 -23.13 -39.72
N LEU A 149 8.06 -22.56 -38.56
CA LEU A 149 8.00 -21.12 -38.31
C LEU A 149 9.36 -20.39 -38.41
N ASN A 150 10.39 -21.03 -38.96
CA ASN A 150 11.72 -20.44 -39.08
C ASN A 150 11.74 -19.14 -39.90
N GLY A 151 10.84 -19.02 -40.88
CA GLY A 151 10.68 -17.85 -41.76
C GLY A 151 9.65 -16.82 -41.28
N SER A 152 9.09 -16.97 -40.08
CA SER A 152 8.10 -16.02 -39.55
C SER A 152 8.70 -14.62 -39.36
N PRO A 153 7.98 -13.55 -39.72
CA PRO A 153 8.45 -12.17 -39.49
C PRO A 153 8.36 -11.73 -38.04
N SER A 154 7.80 -12.54 -37.14
CA SER A 154 7.65 -12.23 -35.75
C SER A 154 9.00 -12.06 -35.04
N LYS A 155 9.29 -10.85 -34.57
CA LYS A 155 10.54 -10.55 -33.84
C LYS A 155 10.72 -11.42 -32.58
N ILE A 156 9.62 -11.82 -31.95
CA ILE A 156 9.66 -12.66 -30.72
C ILE A 156 10.09 -14.08 -31.11
N LEU A 157 9.50 -14.66 -32.15
CA LEU A 157 9.88 -15.99 -32.64
C LEU A 157 11.32 -15.99 -33.15
N GLN A 158 11.70 -14.99 -33.93
CA GLN A 158 13.07 -14.86 -34.46
C GLN A 158 14.10 -14.72 -33.36
N LYS A 159 13.80 -13.93 -32.32
CA LYS A 159 14.72 -13.80 -31.14
C LYS A 159 14.90 -15.14 -30.40
N ALA A 160 13.85 -15.92 -30.27
CA ALA A 160 13.94 -17.25 -29.65
C ALA A 160 14.83 -18.19 -30.51
N LEU A 161 14.66 -18.19 -31.80
CA LEU A 161 15.45 -19.01 -32.72
C LEU A 161 16.93 -18.58 -32.76
N GLN A 162 17.21 -17.26 -32.78
CA GLN A 162 18.60 -16.74 -32.69
C GLN A 162 19.31 -17.19 -31.45
N ASN A 163 18.57 -17.33 -30.34
CA ASN A 163 19.08 -17.83 -29.07
C ASN A 163 19.10 -19.37 -28.98
N LYS A 164 19.03 -20.07 -30.10
CA LYS A 164 18.98 -21.53 -30.17
C LYS A 164 17.81 -22.15 -29.38
N GLY A 165 16.72 -21.40 -29.27
CA GLY A 165 15.47 -21.87 -28.67
C GLY A 165 14.62 -22.68 -29.65
N SER A 166 13.46 -23.09 -29.20
CA SER A 166 12.47 -23.84 -29.95
C SER A 166 11.11 -23.18 -29.89
N ILE A 167 10.30 -23.41 -30.91
CA ILE A 167 8.88 -23.01 -30.94
C ILE A 167 8.07 -24.27 -30.76
N LEU A 168 7.48 -24.44 -29.58
CA LEU A 168 6.69 -25.60 -29.23
C LEU A 168 5.23 -25.23 -29.06
N ALA A 169 4.34 -26.14 -29.46
CA ALA A 169 2.90 -25.88 -29.37
C ALA A 169 2.13 -27.13 -28.90
N ILE A 170 0.92 -26.89 -28.39
CA ILE A 170 -0.07 -27.92 -28.08
C ILE A 170 -1.41 -27.54 -28.71
N LYS A 171 -2.17 -28.56 -29.12
CA LYS A 171 -3.60 -28.45 -29.44
C LYS A 171 -4.41 -28.48 -28.16
N VAL A 172 -5.50 -27.74 -28.12
CA VAL A 172 -6.46 -27.73 -27.01
C VAL A 172 -7.86 -27.89 -27.57
N ASN A 173 -8.39 -29.08 -27.47
CA ASN A 173 -9.67 -29.47 -28.07
C ASN A 173 -10.82 -28.66 -27.47
N GLY A 174 -11.71 -28.19 -28.37
CA GLY A 174 -12.95 -27.52 -27.98
C GLY A 174 -12.78 -26.14 -27.32
N PHE A 175 -11.56 -25.55 -27.29
CA PHE A 175 -11.26 -24.28 -26.64
C PHE A 175 -11.29 -23.04 -27.55
N LYS A 176 -11.83 -23.15 -28.77
CA LYS A 176 -12.00 -22.00 -29.67
C LYS A 176 -12.78 -20.87 -28.95
N ASN A 177 -12.24 -19.67 -28.95
CA ASN A 177 -12.77 -18.47 -28.28
C ASN A 177 -12.86 -18.56 -26.74
N LEU A 178 -12.43 -19.65 -26.11
CA LEU A 178 -12.41 -19.79 -24.67
C LEU A 178 -11.11 -19.27 -24.06
N LEU A 179 -10.00 -19.35 -24.78
CA LEU A 179 -8.71 -18.82 -24.29
C LEU A 179 -8.72 -17.28 -24.21
N GLY A 180 -9.44 -16.63 -25.14
CA GLY A 180 -9.68 -15.20 -25.17
C GLY A 180 -10.77 -14.70 -24.20
N LYS A 181 -11.57 -15.61 -23.60
CA LYS A 181 -12.67 -15.23 -22.70
C LYS A 181 -12.14 -14.45 -21.49
N GLU A 182 -12.72 -13.28 -21.24
CA GLU A 182 -12.42 -12.51 -20.03
C GLU A 182 -13.03 -13.15 -18.78
N LEU A 183 -12.20 -13.32 -17.75
CA LEU A 183 -12.60 -13.74 -16.42
C LEU A 183 -12.91 -12.51 -15.54
N VAL A 184 -12.13 -11.46 -15.71
CA VAL A 184 -12.33 -10.12 -15.16
C VAL A 184 -11.69 -9.10 -16.11
N PRO A 185 -12.00 -7.80 -16.02
CA PRO A 185 -11.43 -6.80 -16.92
C PRO A 185 -9.91 -6.94 -17.07
N ASN A 186 -9.44 -7.02 -18.33
CA ASN A 186 -8.03 -7.20 -18.70
C ASN A 186 -7.36 -8.50 -18.22
N TYR A 187 -8.13 -9.49 -17.80
CA TYR A 187 -7.59 -10.78 -17.38
C TYR A 187 -8.43 -11.94 -17.97
N ARG A 188 -7.82 -12.70 -18.85
CA ARG A 188 -8.45 -13.75 -19.66
C ARG A 188 -8.04 -15.14 -19.22
N VAL A 189 -8.67 -16.17 -19.75
CA VAL A 189 -8.24 -17.57 -19.57
C VAL A 189 -6.79 -17.75 -20.01
N GLY A 190 -6.41 -17.21 -21.19
CA GLY A 190 -5.01 -17.19 -21.63
C GLY A 190 -4.06 -16.53 -20.63
N SER A 191 -4.50 -15.46 -19.94
CA SER A 191 -3.72 -14.82 -18.86
C SER A 191 -3.53 -15.73 -17.65
N GLU A 192 -4.55 -16.50 -17.29
CA GLU A 192 -4.52 -17.50 -16.22
C GLU A 192 -3.46 -18.58 -16.50
N LEU A 193 -3.47 -19.13 -17.71
CA LEU A 193 -2.50 -20.13 -18.19
C LEU A 193 -1.08 -19.54 -18.25
N SER A 194 -0.96 -18.34 -18.84
CA SER A 194 0.32 -17.64 -18.98
C SER A 194 0.97 -17.35 -17.62
N SER A 195 0.18 -16.94 -16.61
CA SER A 195 0.73 -16.65 -15.29
C SER A 195 1.34 -17.88 -14.62
N ARG A 196 0.75 -19.06 -14.83
CA ARG A 196 1.27 -20.34 -14.33
C ARG A 196 2.57 -20.72 -15.07
N ALA A 197 2.57 -20.64 -16.40
CA ALA A 197 3.75 -20.91 -17.22
C ALA A 197 4.94 -20.02 -16.86
N LYS A 198 4.71 -18.72 -16.65
CA LYS A 198 5.73 -17.76 -16.22
C LYS A 198 6.39 -18.16 -14.91
N VAL A 199 5.61 -18.51 -13.90
CA VAL A 199 6.12 -18.84 -12.58
C VAL A 199 6.86 -20.19 -12.57
N ILE A 200 6.32 -21.20 -13.23
CA ILE A 200 6.87 -22.57 -13.17
C ILE A 200 8.07 -22.74 -14.11
N ALA A 201 8.03 -22.15 -15.30
CA ALA A 201 9.05 -22.36 -16.32
C ALA A 201 9.97 -21.14 -16.55
N GLY A 202 9.64 -19.97 -16.01
CA GLY A 202 10.42 -18.75 -16.20
C GLY A 202 10.38 -18.21 -17.61
N VAL A 203 9.29 -18.50 -18.37
CA VAL A 203 9.08 -18.00 -19.74
C VAL A 203 8.49 -16.58 -19.71
N GLY A 204 8.62 -15.84 -20.83
CA GLY A 204 8.05 -14.50 -20.95
C GLY A 204 6.51 -14.50 -21.07
N GLY A 205 5.92 -15.59 -21.54
CA GLY A 205 4.47 -15.76 -21.75
C GLY A 205 4.18 -16.93 -22.65
N ILE A 206 2.92 -17.02 -23.05
CA ILE A 206 2.41 -17.94 -24.06
C ILE A 206 1.70 -17.13 -25.15
N PHE A 207 1.52 -17.68 -26.33
CA PHE A 207 0.60 -17.20 -27.35
C PHE A 207 -0.54 -18.21 -27.53
N HIS A 208 -1.71 -17.76 -27.89
CA HIS A 208 -2.84 -18.66 -28.16
C HIS A 208 -3.64 -18.24 -29.41
N SER A 209 -4.37 -19.18 -29.98
CA SER A 209 -5.14 -18.99 -31.21
C SER A 209 -6.09 -17.78 -31.18
N ASP A 210 -6.73 -17.52 -30.06
CA ASP A 210 -7.77 -16.48 -29.98
C ASP A 210 -7.21 -15.04 -29.94
N GLU A 211 -5.89 -14.86 -29.81
CA GLU A 211 -5.24 -13.55 -29.90
C GLU A 211 -4.44 -13.36 -31.20
N LEU A 212 -4.29 -14.43 -31.99
CA LEU A 212 -3.55 -14.41 -33.22
C LEU A 212 -4.52 -14.25 -34.43
N PRO A 213 -4.09 -13.58 -35.54
CA PRO A 213 -2.74 -13.06 -35.80
C PRO A 213 -2.42 -11.78 -35.02
N ASN A 214 -1.24 -11.75 -34.38
CA ASN A 214 -0.74 -10.60 -33.64
C ASN A 214 0.77 -10.79 -33.36
N TYR A 215 1.43 -9.82 -32.76
CA TYR A 215 2.85 -9.89 -32.34
C TYR A 215 3.83 -10.18 -33.48
N GLY A 216 3.42 -9.87 -34.73
CA GLY A 216 4.17 -10.19 -35.93
C GLY A 216 4.03 -11.64 -36.40
N ILE A 217 3.21 -12.46 -35.74
CA ILE A 217 2.77 -13.78 -36.24
C ILE A 217 1.64 -13.53 -37.24
N THR A 218 1.84 -13.93 -38.47
CA THR A 218 0.93 -13.66 -39.60
C THR A 218 -0.18 -14.69 -39.71
N ASP A 219 -1.18 -14.40 -40.56
CA ASP A 219 -2.20 -15.39 -40.93
C ASP A 219 -1.60 -16.64 -41.59
N ASP A 220 -0.54 -16.48 -42.40
CA ASP A 220 0.19 -17.59 -42.99
C ASP A 220 0.85 -18.47 -41.92
N ASP A 221 1.48 -17.86 -40.93
CA ASP A 221 2.04 -18.60 -39.78
C ASP A 221 0.93 -19.34 -39.02
N VAL A 222 -0.20 -18.69 -38.74
CA VAL A 222 -1.35 -19.30 -38.06
C VAL A 222 -1.89 -20.49 -38.86
N ASN A 223 -1.98 -20.38 -40.19
CA ASN A 223 -2.43 -21.49 -41.05
C ASN A 223 -1.45 -22.67 -41.04
N LYS A 224 -0.14 -22.40 -41.03
CA LYS A 224 0.90 -23.43 -40.88
C LYS A 224 0.78 -24.16 -39.55
N ILE A 225 0.58 -23.39 -38.45
CA ILE A 225 0.38 -23.94 -37.09
C ILE A 225 -0.86 -24.84 -37.08
N LYS A 226 -2.00 -24.38 -37.62
CA LYS A 226 -3.24 -25.16 -37.67
C LYS A 226 -3.06 -26.48 -38.45
N THR A 227 -2.34 -26.46 -39.54
CA THR A 227 -2.07 -27.65 -40.36
C THR A 227 -1.22 -28.64 -39.58
N GLU A 228 -0.11 -28.21 -38.99
CA GLU A 228 0.79 -29.10 -38.25
C GLU A 228 0.14 -29.71 -36.97
N LEU A 229 -0.66 -28.93 -36.29
CA LEU A 229 -1.38 -29.35 -35.09
C LEU A 229 -2.70 -30.08 -35.38
N LYS A 230 -3.11 -30.16 -36.65
CA LYS A 230 -4.39 -30.73 -37.08
C LYS A 230 -5.58 -30.12 -36.31
N ILE A 231 -5.62 -28.79 -36.29
CA ILE A 231 -6.66 -28.02 -35.58
C ILE A 231 -7.99 -28.16 -36.30
N GLU A 232 -8.99 -28.64 -35.61
CA GLU A 232 -10.38 -28.73 -36.06
C GLU A 232 -11.15 -27.43 -35.81
N GLU A 233 -12.40 -27.35 -36.27
CA GLU A 233 -13.18 -26.11 -36.22
C GLU A 233 -13.35 -25.53 -34.82
N ASN A 234 -13.51 -26.37 -33.81
CA ASN A 234 -13.76 -25.96 -32.41
C ASN A 234 -12.50 -25.96 -31.53
N ASP A 235 -11.34 -26.22 -32.10
CA ASP A 235 -10.11 -26.34 -31.35
C ASP A 235 -9.37 -25.00 -31.23
N ALA A 236 -8.52 -24.93 -30.22
CA ALA A 236 -7.55 -23.87 -30.04
C ALA A 236 -6.12 -24.45 -30.01
N PHE A 237 -5.12 -23.57 -30.04
CA PHE A 237 -3.74 -23.96 -29.81
C PHE A 237 -3.04 -22.96 -28.89
N ILE A 238 -1.99 -23.45 -28.23
CA ILE A 238 -1.11 -22.65 -27.39
C ILE A 238 0.33 -22.87 -27.85
N LEU A 239 1.09 -21.77 -27.91
CA LEU A 239 2.43 -21.71 -28.46
C LEU A 239 3.39 -21.07 -27.48
N VAL A 240 4.61 -21.62 -27.35
CA VAL A 240 5.69 -21.05 -26.53
C VAL A 240 6.98 -21.01 -27.35
N ALA A 241 7.63 -19.85 -27.41
CA ALA A 241 8.91 -19.66 -28.11
C ALA A 241 9.99 -19.32 -27.06
N GLU A 242 10.82 -20.30 -26.69
CA GLU A 242 11.81 -20.15 -25.61
C GLU A 242 12.86 -21.29 -25.73
N ASN A 243 13.85 -21.33 -24.82
CA ASN A 243 14.71 -22.50 -24.67
C ASN A 243 13.85 -23.78 -24.58
N ARG A 244 14.23 -24.84 -25.29
CA ARG A 244 13.44 -26.08 -25.44
C ARG A 244 12.93 -26.63 -24.10
N SER A 245 13.82 -26.75 -23.11
CA SER A 245 13.46 -27.29 -21.79
C SER A 245 12.46 -26.38 -21.05
N ARG A 246 12.61 -25.05 -21.16
CA ARG A 246 11.66 -24.09 -20.57
C ARG A 246 10.31 -24.13 -21.28
N ALA A 247 10.32 -24.20 -22.62
CA ALA A 247 9.09 -24.29 -23.40
C ALA A 247 8.30 -25.56 -23.09
N GLN A 248 8.96 -26.70 -22.95
CA GLN A 248 8.33 -27.95 -22.51
C GLN A 248 7.71 -27.83 -21.13
N ARG A 249 8.47 -27.33 -20.14
CA ARG A 249 7.93 -27.11 -18.78
C ARG A 249 6.76 -26.13 -18.77
N ALA A 250 6.80 -25.10 -19.60
CA ALA A 250 5.70 -24.12 -19.71
C ALA A 250 4.42 -24.79 -20.25
N LEU A 251 4.52 -25.58 -21.32
CA LEU A 251 3.38 -26.30 -21.89
C LEU A 251 2.85 -27.38 -20.94
N THR A 252 3.71 -28.08 -20.21
CA THR A 252 3.27 -28.99 -19.15
C THR A 252 2.50 -28.28 -18.05
N ALA A 253 2.98 -27.10 -17.60
CA ALA A 253 2.29 -26.29 -16.59
C ALA A 253 0.94 -25.76 -17.11
N VAL A 254 0.86 -25.42 -18.38
CA VAL A 254 -0.38 -25.03 -19.06
C VAL A 254 -1.38 -26.19 -19.09
N GLN A 255 -0.93 -27.39 -19.49
CA GLN A 255 -1.77 -28.59 -19.51
C GLN A 255 -2.34 -28.91 -18.13
N GLN A 256 -1.50 -28.91 -17.10
CA GLN A 256 -1.94 -29.12 -15.72
C GLN A 256 -3.00 -28.08 -15.29
N ARG A 257 -2.82 -26.81 -15.71
CA ARG A 257 -3.83 -25.78 -15.38
C ARG A 257 -5.13 -25.96 -16.16
N LEU A 258 -5.08 -26.44 -17.40
CA LEU A 258 -6.26 -26.82 -18.16
C LEU A 258 -7.01 -27.98 -17.49
N GLU A 259 -6.31 -29.01 -17.02
CA GLU A 259 -6.89 -30.13 -16.28
C GLU A 259 -7.59 -29.65 -14.99
N GLU A 260 -6.98 -28.71 -14.26
CA GLU A 260 -7.59 -28.12 -13.06
C GLU A 260 -8.89 -27.36 -13.37
N LEU A 261 -9.11 -26.83 -14.58
CA LEU A 261 -10.37 -26.19 -14.96
C LEU A 261 -11.56 -27.15 -14.88
N TYR A 262 -11.35 -28.43 -15.14
CA TYR A 262 -12.38 -29.47 -15.05
C TYR A 262 -12.66 -29.90 -13.62
N ILE A 263 -11.65 -29.80 -12.73
CA ILE A 263 -11.79 -30.13 -11.30
C ILE A 263 -12.47 -28.99 -10.56
N GLY A 264 -12.08 -27.75 -10.82
CA GLY A 264 -12.64 -26.55 -10.19
C GLY A 264 -11.58 -25.48 -9.91
N ILE A 265 -11.82 -24.70 -8.86
CA ILE A 265 -10.89 -23.65 -8.43
C ILE A 265 -9.77 -24.30 -7.61
N PRO A 266 -8.49 -24.14 -7.99
CA PRO A 266 -7.39 -24.65 -7.17
C PRO A 266 -7.18 -23.79 -5.93
N GLU A 267 -6.78 -24.43 -4.83
CA GLU A 267 -6.26 -23.73 -3.65
C GLU A 267 -4.85 -23.23 -3.93
N GLU A 268 -4.73 -21.93 -4.08
CA GLU A 268 -3.45 -21.31 -4.50
C GLU A 268 -3.19 -19.96 -3.84
N VAL A 269 -1.93 -19.58 -3.83
CA VAL A 269 -1.48 -18.23 -3.48
C VAL A 269 -1.33 -17.42 -4.75
N ARG A 270 -1.92 -16.23 -4.76
CA ARG A 270 -1.85 -15.27 -5.86
C ARG A 270 -1.20 -13.97 -5.40
N LYS A 271 -0.72 -13.19 -6.33
CA LYS A 271 -0.13 -11.86 -6.07
C LYS A 271 -1.08 -10.78 -6.61
N ALA A 272 -1.40 -9.80 -5.78
CA ALA A 272 -2.13 -8.60 -6.20
C ALA A 272 -1.30 -7.78 -7.20
N LYS A 273 -1.95 -7.27 -8.25
CA LYS A 273 -1.38 -6.34 -9.22
C LYS A 273 -1.93 -4.93 -9.00
N GLN A 274 -1.34 -3.94 -9.67
CA GLN A 274 -1.75 -2.54 -9.54
C GLN A 274 -3.19 -2.27 -10.01
N ASP A 275 -3.66 -3.05 -10.99
CA ASP A 275 -5.02 -3.01 -11.52
C ASP A 275 -6.04 -3.80 -10.66
N CYS A 276 -5.65 -4.24 -9.48
CA CYS A 276 -6.42 -5.09 -8.58
C CYS A 276 -6.78 -6.49 -9.13
N THR A 277 -6.25 -6.88 -10.30
CA THR A 277 -6.29 -8.27 -10.72
C THR A 277 -5.22 -9.08 -10.00
N THR A 278 -5.28 -10.39 -10.08
CA THR A 278 -4.32 -11.28 -9.42
C THR A 278 -3.57 -12.15 -10.43
N SER A 279 -2.37 -12.60 -10.07
CA SER A 279 -1.62 -13.59 -10.85
C SER A 279 -1.15 -14.72 -9.96
N TYR A 280 -1.05 -15.91 -10.53
CA TYR A 280 -0.55 -17.09 -9.84
C TYR A 280 0.84 -16.86 -9.23
N LEU A 281 1.05 -17.33 -8.00
CA LEU A 281 2.33 -17.25 -7.31
C LEU A 281 2.87 -18.65 -6.96
N ARG A 282 2.06 -19.50 -6.35
CA ARG A 282 2.40 -20.87 -5.94
C ARG A 282 1.15 -21.62 -5.46
N PRO A 283 1.17 -22.96 -5.33
CA PRO A 283 0.15 -23.68 -4.60
C PRO A 283 0.09 -23.23 -3.14
N LEU A 284 -1.06 -23.40 -2.48
CA LEU A 284 -1.12 -23.24 -1.03
C LEU A 284 -0.21 -24.30 -0.37
N PRO A 285 0.58 -23.92 0.66
CA PRO A 285 1.39 -24.89 1.39
C PRO A 285 0.46 -25.88 2.12
N GLY A 286 0.74 -27.15 1.97
CA GLY A 286 0.06 -28.21 2.71
C GLY A 286 0.42 -28.20 4.20
N ALA A 287 -0.34 -28.98 4.99
CA ALA A 287 -0.18 -29.11 6.44
C ALA A 287 1.25 -29.51 6.88
N ALA A 288 1.96 -30.26 6.04
CA ALA A 288 3.34 -30.68 6.29
C ALA A 288 4.36 -29.52 6.43
N ARG A 289 4.00 -28.30 6.00
CA ARG A 289 4.84 -27.11 6.15
C ARG A 289 4.60 -26.37 7.47
N MET A 290 3.54 -26.70 8.18
CA MET A 290 3.14 -26.10 9.45
C MET A 290 3.29 -27.16 10.56
N TYR A 291 4.50 -27.31 11.06
CA TYR A 291 4.79 -28.18 12.20
C TYR A 291 4.98 -27.33 13.47
N PRO A 292 4.69 -27.88 14.65
CA PRO A 292 4.94 -27.20 15.92
C PRO A 292 6.42 -26.84 16.08
N GLU A 293 6.70 -25.66 16.64
CA GLU A 293 8.05 -25.26 17.01
C GLU A 293 8.59 -26.20 18.09
N THR A 294 9.71 -26.82 17.83
CA THR A 294 10.33 -27.80 18.74
C THR A 294 11.55 -27.25 19.46
N ASP A 295 12.12 -26.15 18.97
CA ASP A 295 13.37 -25.59 19.48
C ASP A 295 13.14 -24.58 20.61
N VAL A 296 11.92 -24.08 20.76
CA VAL A 296 11.53 -23.13 21.82
C VAL A 296 10.67 -23.83 22.86
N PRO A 297 11.05 -23.81 24.15
CA PRO A 297 10.23 -24.39 25.21
C PRO A 297 8.96 -23.60 25.42
N LEU A 298 7.90 -24.27 25.90
CA LEU A 298 6.63 -23.65 26.21
C LEU A 298 6.77 -22.52 27.25
N ILE A 299 6.31 -21.34 26.91
CA ILE A 299 6.34 -20.17 27.77
C ILE A 299 5.06 -20.07 28.61
N ARG A 300 5.20 -19.97 29.93
CA ARG A 300 4.08 -19.77 30.85
C ARG A 300 3.65 -18.32 30.84
N THR A 301 2.61 -17.98 30.10
CA THR A 301 2.15 -16.59 29.92
C THR A 301 1.38 -16.02 31.11
N ARG A 302 0.82 -16.86 32.02
CA ARG A 302 0.03 -16.39 33.18
C ARG A 302 0.78 -15.40 34.07
N SER A 303 2.07 -15.59 34.28
CA SER A 303 2.90 -14.70 35.11
C SER A 303 3.19 -13.35 34.45
N LEU A 304 2.97 -13.22 33.14
CA LEU A 304 3.18 -12.00 32.39
C LEU A 304 1.93 -11.12 32.33
N LEU A 305 0.73 -11.72 32.42
CA LEU A 305 -0.54 -11.00 32.29
C LEU A 305 -0.69 -9.81 33.25
N PRO A 306 -0.36 -9.90 34.55
CA PRO A 306 -0.47 -8.75 35.47
C PRO A 306 0.49 -7.60 35.15
N LYS A 307 1.53 -7.86 34.36
CA LYS A 307 2.54 -6.86 33.97
C LYS A 307 2.21 -6.12 32.69
N ILE A 308 1.14 -6.55 31.99
CA ILE A 308 0.74 -5.98 30.70
C ILE A 308 -0.30 -4.88 30.95
N THR A 309 0.05 -3.64 30.59
CA THR A 309 -0.90 -2.55 30.51
C THR A 309 -1.45 -2.46 29.10
N LEU A 310 -2.77 -2.58 28.96
CA LEU A 310 -3.41 -2.43 27.64
C LEU A 310 -3.29 -0.98 27.17
N PRO A 311 -2.88 -0.73 25.94
CA PRO A 311 -2.86 0.60 25.39
C PRO A 311 -4.29 1.08 25.12
N GLU A 312 -4.50 2.40 25.22
CA GLU A 312 -5.74 3.03 24.80
C GLU A 312 -5.92 2.86 23.27
N LEU A 313 -7.10 2.41 22.86
CA LEU A 313 -7.40 2.27 21.44
C LEU A 313 -7.48 3.63 20.74
N ILE A 314 -7.13 3.68 19.46
CA ILE A 314 -7.15 4.93 18.69
C ILE A 314 -8.56 5.56 18.64
N ALA A 315 -9.62 4.74 18.63
CA ALA A 315 -10.99 5.24 18.65
C ALA A 315 -11.32 5.94 19.98
N ASP A 316 -10.97 5.31 21.13
CA ASP A 316 -11.20 5.85 22.44
C ASP A 316 -10.37 7.13 22.68
N LYS A 317 -9.10 7.10 22.27
CA LYS A 317 -8.21 8.27 22.29
C LYS A 317 -8.75 9.41 21.43
N THR A 318 -9.31 9.12 20.26
CA THR A 318 -9.93 10.14 19.41
C THR A 318 -11.12 10.79 20.12
N SER A 319 -12.00 9.97 20.72
CA SER A 319 -13.16 10.47 21.46
C SER A 319 -12.72 11.32 22.67
N ARG A 320 -11.72 10.88 23.38
CA ARG A 320 -11.14 11.63 24.50
C ARG A 320 -10.52 12.96 24.04
N PHE A 321 -9.80 12.98 22.91
CA PHE A 321 -9.22 14.22 22.37
C PHE A 321 -10.28 15.25 21.95
N ILE A 322 -11.42 14.77 21.42
CA ILE A 322 -12.58 15.64 21.14
C ILE A 322 -13.15 16.22 22.45
N GLN A 323 -13.32 15.39 23.45
CA GLN A 323 -13.94 15.80 24.71
C GLN A 323 -13.03 16.70 25.58
N ASP A 324 -11.77 16.27 25.81
CA ASP A 324 -10.87 16.92 26.76
C ASP A 324 -10.19 18.15 26.17
N TYR A 325 -9.77 18.06 24.90
CA TYR A 325 -9.00 19.13 24.24
C TYR A 325 -9.84 19.94 23.25
N LYS A 326 -11.14 19.61 23.06
CA LYS A 326 -12.05 20.28 22.15
C LYS A 326 -11.52 20.31 20.70
N LEU A 327 -10.81 19.26 20.29
CA LEU A 327 -10.31 19.16 18.92
C LEU A 327 -11.46 18.85 17.94
N PRO A 328 -11.43 19.41 16.70
CA PRO A 328 -12.26 18.93 15.61
C PRO A 328 -12.05 17.44 15.34
N SER A 329 -13.10 16.74 14.95
CA SER A 329 -13.10 15.27 14.79
C SER A 329 -11.94 14.74 13.92
N ASP A 330 -11.68 15.37 12.77
CA ASP A 330 -10.62 14.95 11.86
C ASP A 330 -9.22 15.19 12.46
N LEU A 331 -9.03 16.35 13.10
CA LEU A 331 -7.77 16.69 13.76
C LEU A 331 -7.51 15.77 14.95
N ALA A 332 -8.54 15.50 15.78
CA ALA A 332 -8.46 14.56 16.90
C ALA A 332 -8.03 13.16 16.43
N ARG A 333 -8.67 12.66 15.38
CA ARG A 333 -8.35 11.36 14.77
C ARG A 333 -6.93 11.32 14.21
N HIS A 334 -6.50 12.38 13.52
CA HIS A 334 -5.15 12.50 12.99
C HIS A 334 -4.11 12.49 14.12
N THR A 335 -4.34 13.31 15.15
CA THR A 335 -3.45 13.45 16.32
C THR A 335 -3.38 12.16 17.14
N ALA A 336 -4.51 11.45 17.33
CA ALA A 336 -4.56 10.18 18.05
C ALA A 336 -3.73 9.08 17.36
N LYS A 337 -3.66 9.10 16.00
CA LYS A 337 -2.88 8.16 15.18
C LYS A 337 -1.41 8.51 15.07
N ALA A 338 -1.05 9.76 15.29
CA ALA A 338 0.30 10.27 15.05
C ALA A 338 1.32 9.69 16.05
N SER A 339 2.56 9.56 15.62
CA SER A 339 3.68 9.19 16.49
C SER A 339 3.88 10.18 17.63
N HIS A 340 3.53 11.44 17.41
CA HIS A 340 3.63 12.53 18.37
C HIS A 340 2.41 12.64 19.32
N SER A 341 1.50 11.66 19.33
CA SER A 341 0.29 11.69 20.15
C SER A 341 0.57 11.93 21.64
N LYS A 342 1.59 11.26 22.22
CA LYS A 342 2.02 11.48 23.61
C LYS A 342 2.60 12.88 23.82
N LEU A 343 3.42 13.36 22.89
CA LEU A 343 3.99 14.70 22.96
C LEU A 343 2.91 15.78 22.89
N PHE A 344 1.88 15.57 22.07
CA PHE A 344 0.71 16.45 22.02
C PHE A 344 0.05 16.55 23.40
N GLU A 345 -0.22 15.43 24.06
CA GLU A 345 -0.83 15.42 25.39
C GLU A 345 0.02 16.15 26.45
N GLU A 346 1.34 15.90 26.43
CA GLU A 346 2.28 16.59 27.31
C GLU A 346 2.25 18.10 27.12
N LEU A 347 2.33 18.56 25.87
CA LEU A 347 2.34 19.98 25.52
C LEU A 347 1.00 20.66 25.82
N ALA A 348 -0.12 20.05 25.46
CA ALA A 348 -1.46 20.58 25.71
C ALA A 348 -1.78 20.67 27.21
N ASN A 349 -1.27 19.75 28.01
CA ASN A 349 -1.42 19.77 29.46
C ASN A 349 -0.52 20.81 30.14
N ARG A 350 0.70 20.99 29.62
CA ARG A 350 1.68 21.92 30.17
C ARG A 350 1.38 23.39 29.80
N HIS A 351 0.98 23.65 28.57
CA HIS A 351 0.82 25.00 28.03
C HIS A 351 -0.65 25.36 27.82
N LYS A 352 -1.40 25.57 28.91
CA LYS A 352 -2.85 25.89 28.87
C LYS A 352 -3.18 27.22 28.18
N SER A 353 -2.21 28.14 28.08
CA SER A 353 -2.36 29.41 27.33
C SER A 353 -2.39 29.22 25.80
N ILE A 354 -1.90 28.07 25.31
CA ILE A 354 -1.90 27.74 23.91
C ILE A 354 -3.11 26.85 23.59
N LYS A 355 -3.89 27.21 22.57
CA LYS A 355 -5.01 26.36 22.14
C LYS A 355 -4.52 24.98 21.71
N ALA A 356 -5.12 23.93 22.25
CA ALA A 356 -4.75 22.55 21.92
C ALA A 356 -4.82 22.23 20.42
N ALA A 357 -5.79 22.84 19.70
CA ALA A 357 -5.88 22.71 18.25
C ALA A 357 -4.60 23.21 17.55
N PHE A 358 -4.04 24.35 17.98
CA PHE A 358 -2.79 24.86 17.39
C PHE A 358 -1.61 23.90 17.63
N ILE A 359 -1.53 23.30 18.82
CA ILE A 359 -0.49 22.30 19.12
C ILE A 359 -0.65 21.10 18.20
N ALA A 360 -1.88 20.60 18.02
CA ALA A 360 -2.19 19.46 17.15
C ALA A 360 -1.89 19.75 15.68
N GLU A 361 -2.24 20.94 15.20
CA GLU A 361 -1.94 21.41 13.85
C GLU A 361 -0.44 21.50 13.59
N THR A 362 0.29 22.05 14.55
CA THR A 362 1.76 22.18 14.47
C THR A 362 2.44 20.82 14.40
N LEU A 363 2.05 19.86 15.24
CA LEU A 363 2.62 18.51 15.28
C LEU A 363 2.14 17.58 14.14
N GLY A 364 1.17 17.98 13.35
CA GLY A 364 0.58 17.16 12.29
C GLY A 364 0.60 17.83 10.92
N PRO A 365 -0.44 18.60 10.55
CA PRO A 365 -0.54 19.27 9.25
C PRO A 365 0.67 20.11 8.89
N THR A 366 1.19 20.94 9.82
CA THR A 366 2.35 21.80 9.56
C THR A 366 3.60 21.00 9.22
N LEU A 367 3.88 19.90 9.94
CA LEU A 367 5.02 19.03 9.61
C LEU A 367 4.84 18.36 8.24
N THR A 368 3.62 18.01 7.89
CA THR A 368 3.30 17.47 6.56
C THR A 368 3.53 18.50 5.46
N GLU A 369 3.17 19.75 5.71
CA GLU A 369 3.42 20.88 4.80
C GLU A 369 4.92 21.10 4.59
N ILE A 370 5.70 21.12 5.67
CA ILE A 370 7.17 21.26 5.61
C ILE A 370 7.77 20.18 4.71
N LYS A 371 7.36 18.93 4.90
CA LYS A 371 7.84 17.82 4.06
C LYS A 371 7.49 17.99 2.58
N ARG A 372 6.26 18.41 2.29
CA ARG A 372 5.74 18.48 0.91
C ARG A 372 6.20 19.70 0.14
N LYS A 373 6.18 20.90 0.77
CA LYS A 373 6.50 22.16 0.11
C LYS A 373 7.99 22.50 0.13
N TYR A 374 8.66 22.18 1.25
CA TYR A 374 10.04 22.59 1.47
C TYR A 374 11.03 21.43 1.29
N ASN A 375 10.52 20.21 1.05
CA ASN A 375 11.34 18.98 0.88
C ASN A 375 12.33 18.75 2.05
N LEU A 376 11.91 19.09 3.26
CA LEU A 376 12.69 18.91 4.49
C LEU A 376 12.14 17.72 5.28
N ASP A 377 12.99 17.03 6.03
CA ASP A 377 12.58 15.93 6.88
C ASP A 377 12.23 16.39 8.30
N PRO A 378 10.93 16.47 8.66
CA PRO A 378 10.50 16.93 9.97
C PRO A 378 10.81 15.93 11.10
N THR A 379 11.21 14.69 10.78
CA THR A 379 11.58 13.69 11.80
C THR A 379 12.89 14.02 12.50
N SER A 380 13.66 14.96 11.98
CA SER A 380 14.89 15.48 12.61
C SER A 380 14.62 16.32 13.85
N ILE A 381 13.39 16.88 14.01
CA ILE A 381 13.05 17.66 15.20
C ILE A 381 12.78 16.72 16.37
N THR A 382 13.56 16.88 17.42
CA THR A 382 13.44 16.08 18.64
C THR A 382 12.28 16.55 19.52
N SER A 383 11.76 15.66 20.38
CA SER A 383 10.75 16.03 21.37
C SER A 383 11.24 17.14 22.31
N LYS A 384 12.54 17.24 22.58
CA LYS A 384 13.14 18.30 23.38
C LYS A 384 12.99 19.66 22.70
N GLN A 385 13.32 19.74 21.42
CA GLN A 385 13.18 20.98 20.64
C GLN A 385 11.72 21.43 20.53
N PHE A 386 10.77 20.52 20.33
CA PHE A 386 9.36 20.88 20.38
C PHE A 386 8.97 21.48 21.76
N LYS A 387 9.41 20.86 22.86
CA LYS A 387 9.13 21.37 24.21
C LYS A 387 9.71 22.77 24.41
N GLU A 388 10.90 23.04 23.92
CA GLU A 388 11.54 24.37 23.98
C GLU A 388 10.77 25.40 23.14
N ILE A 389 10.40 25.07 21.90
CA ILE A 389 9.63 25.96 21.02
C ILE A 389 8.27 26.32 21.65
N PHE A 390 7.54 25.32 22.18
CA PHE A 390 6.26 25.58 22.84
C PHE A 390 6.40 26.31 24.19
N GLN A 391 7.54 26.18 24.87
CA GLN A 391 7.85 26.99 26.03
C GLN A 391 8.00 28.47 25.63
N TYR A 392 8.77 28.78 24.55
CA TYR A 392 8.90 30.14 24.05
C TYR A 392 7.56 30.75 23.58
N LEU A 393 6.70 29.92 22.94
CA LEU A 393 5.36 30.32 22.57
C LEU A 393 4.47 30.65 23.79
N SER A 394 4.58 29.87 24.86
CA SER A 394 3.78 30.07 26.08
C SER A 394 4.25 31.26 26.91
N GLU A 395 5.51 31.68 26.74
CA GLU A 395 6.12 32.84 27.34
C GLU A 395 6.02 34.12 26.48
N ASP A 396 5.26 34.04 25.38
CA ASP A 396 5.11 35.10 24.37
C ASP A 396 6.45 35.63 23.78
N LYS A 397 7.52 34.85 23.91
CA LYS A 397 8.82 35.17 23.32
C LYS A 397 8.83 35.03 21.81
N ILE A 398 8.01 34.13 21.26
CA ILE A 398 7.76 33.97 19.83
C ILE A 398 6.26 33.98 19.54
N HIS A 399 5.87 34.45 18.38
CA HIS A 399 4.47 34.47 17.96
C HIS A 399 4.06 33.21 17.20
N LYS A 400 2.77 32.85 17.28
CA LYS A 400 2.20 31.68 16.57
C LYS A 400 2.37 31.75 15.05
N ASP A 401 2.33 32.95 14.49
CA ASP A 401 2.33 33.20 13.04
C ASP A 401 3.66 32.75 12.39
N ILE A 402 4.74 32.68 13.16
CA ILE A 402 6.09 32.31 12.65
C ILE A 402 6.48 30.86 12.96
N ILE A 403 5.56 30.07 13.50
CA ILE A 403 5.88 28.70 13.91
C ILE A 403 6.46 27.85 12.77
N LEU A 404 5.96 28.08 11.53
CA LEU A 404 6.44 27.39 10.34
C LEU A 404 7.93 27.68 10.09
N ASP A 405 8.34 28.97 10.16
CA ASP A 405 9.72 29.39 9.92
C ASP A 405 10.65 28.88 11.02
N VAL A 406 10.19 28.94 12.29
CA VAL A 406 10.90 28.37 13.43
C VAL A 406 11.17 26.88 13.26
N LEU A 407 10.18 26.11 12.82
CA LEU A 407 10.33 24.68 12.58
C LEU A 407 11.27 24.40 11.40
N ILE A 408 11.17 25.17 10.32
CA ILE A 408 12.08 25.07 9.15
C ILE A 408 13.51 25.33 9.58
N ASP A 409 13.77 26.39 10.34
CA ASP A 409 15.11 26.73 10.78
C ASP A 409 15.64 25.75 11.83
N THR A 410 14.76 25.20 12.66
CA THR A 410 15.12 24.09 13.56
C THR A 410 15.61 22.86 12.78
N ILE A 411 14.91 22.46 11.70
CA ILE A 411 15.31 21.34 10.83
C ILE A 411 16.66 21.63 10.18
N LYS A 412 16.89 22.88 9.75
CA LYS A 412 18.15 23.31 9.12
C LYS A 412 19.30 23.51 10.11
N GLY A 413 19.07 23.37 11.42
CA GLY A 413 20.08 23.64 12.47
C GLY A 413 20.44 25.12 12.61
N LYS A 414 19.58 26.03 12.14
CA LYS A 414 19.80 27.48 12.14
C LYS A 414 18.94 28.23 13.17
N PHE A 415 18.11 27.51 13.93
CA PHE A 415 17.23 28.14 14.90
C PHE A 415 18.03 28.80 16.03
N ASP A 416 17.88 30.13 16.18
CA ASP A 416 18.33 30.92 17.32
C ASP A 416 17.16 31.80 17.76
N ILE A 417 16.76 31.67 19.03
CA ILE A 417 15.63 32.41 19.60
C ILE A 417 15.76 33.91 19.40
N LYS A 418 16.98 34.47 19.48
CA LYS A 418 17.26 35.92 19.31
C LYS A 418 16.75 36.48 17.99
N ASN A 419 16.69 35.65 16.95
CA ASN A 419 16.18 36.07 15.64
C ASN A 419 14.65 36.19 15.59
N TYR A 420 13.98 35.60 16.57
CA TYR A 420 12.52 35.44 16.65
C TYR A 420 11.89 36.05 17.87
N GLU A 421 12.69 36.64 18.78
CA GLU A 421 12.16 37.29 19.99
C GLU A 421 11.21 38.43 19.62
N SER A 422 10.05 38.41 20.28
CA SER A 422 9.04 39.45 20.17
C SER A 422 9.60 40.77 20.65
N LEU A 423 9.45 41.83 19.89
CA LEU A 423 9.81 43.19 20.30
C LEU A 423 8.85 43.69 21.37
N GLY A 424 9.37 44.48 22.30
CA GLY A 424 8.56 45.17 23.29
C GLY A 424 7.63 46.21 22.62
N THR A 425 6.54 46.54 23.32
CA THR A 425 5.52 47.49 22.82
C THR A 425 6.11 48.84 22.40
N GLU A 426 7.10 49.32 23.17
CA GLU A 426 7.78 50.58 22.87
C GLU A 426 8.64 50.53 21.60
N GLU A 427 9.28 49.43 21.33
CA GLU A 427 10.09 49.25 20.11
C GLU A 427 9.19 49.10 18.90
N ILE A 428 8.10 48.35 19.02
CA ILE A 428 7.06 48.25 17.98
C ILE A 428 6.51 49.62 17.62
N HIS A 429 6.16 50.41 18.67
CA HIS A 429 5.68 51.78 18.54
C HIS A 429 6.65 52.65 17.75
N LYS A 430 7.95 52.65 18.12
CA LYS A 430 9.00 53.41 17.43
C LYS A 430 9.13 53.04 15.96
N ILE A 431 9.14 51.74 15.65
CA ILE A 431 9.24 51.23 14.29
C ILE A 431 8.03 51.61 13.44
N ILE A 432 6.82 51.47 13.98
CA ILE A 432 5.60 51.81 13.26
C ILE A 432 5.51 53.33 13.03
N LYS A 433 5.87 54.14 14.04
CA LYS A 433 5.90 55.58 13.91
C LYS A 433 6.88 56.04 12.83
N GLN A 434 8.08 55.48 12.80
CA GLN A 434 9.06 55.75 11.76
C GLN A 434 8.55 55.41 10.36
N ILE A 435 7.79 54.27 10.20
CA ILE A 435 7.22 53.91 8.90
C ILE A 435 6.12 54.93 8.47
N ILE A 436 5.35 55.43 9.42
CA ILE A 436 4.34 56.47 9.16
C ILE A 436 5.03 57.76 8.75
N ASP A 437 6.04 58.20 9.49
CA ASP A 437 6.80 59.43 9.26
C ASP A 437 7.53 59.38 7.89
N ASP A 438 8.09 58.22 7.50
CA ASP A 438 8.73 58.00 6.20
C ASP A 438 7.72 57.95 5.03
N ASN A 439 6.44 57.79 5.29
CA ASN A 439 5.37 57.64 4.27
C ASN A 439 4.07 58.41 4.62
N PRO A 440 4.11 59.74 4.75
CA PRO A 440 3.05 60.54 5.36
C PRO A 440 1.72 60.51 4.60
N ASN A 441 1.72 60.20 3.31
CA ASN A 441 0.55 60.14 2.46
C ASN A 441 0.10 58.71 2.08
N ALA A 442 0.70 57.66 2.65
CA ALA A 442 0.42 56.28 2.31
C ALA A 442 -0.92 55.82 2.94
N PRO A 443 -1.78 55.13 2.19
CA PRO A 443 -3.00 54.57 2.75
C PRO A 443 -2.67 53.48 3.79
N MET A 444 -3.59 53.30 4.78
CA MET A 444 -3.42 52.35 5.88
C MET A 444 -3.01 50.93 5.43
N GLY A 445 -3.57 50.47 4.29
CA GLY A 445 -3.22 49.15 3.76
C GLY A 445 -1.77 49.01 3.31
N ALA A 446 -1.19 50.06 2.72
CA ALA A 446 0.22 50.11 2.31
C ALA A 446 1.14 50.19 3.52
N LEU A 447 0.79 51.04 4.51
CA LEU A 447 1.54 51.11 5.79
C LEU A 447 1.49 49.78 6.52
N MET A 448 0.35 49.10 6.58
CA MET A 448 0.20 47.78 7.16
C MET A 448 1.13 46.76 6.49
N GLY A 449 1.20 46.76 5.13
CA GLY A 449 2.09 45.90 4.37
C GLY A 449 3.57 46.15 4.70
N GLN A 450 3.98 47.41 4.83
CA GLN A 450 5.36 47.75 5.22
C GLN A 450 5.67 47.37 6.66
N CYS A 451 4.75 47.62 7.59
CA CYS A 451 4.88 47.21 9.00
C CYS A 451 4.99 45.69 9.12
N MET A 452 4.11 44.95 8.43
CA MET A 452 4.18 43.47 8.39
C MET A 452 5.50 42.94 7.85
N LYS A 453 6.06 43.60 6.83
CA LYS A 453 7.37 43.22 6.25
C LYS A 453 8.53 43.53 7.22
N LYS A 454 8.52 44.68 7.88
CA LYS A 454 9.63 45.13 8.77
C LYS A 454 9.58 44.45 10.15
N LEU A 455 8.38 44.15 10.63
CA LEU A 455 8.11 43.50 11.92
C LEU A 455 7.78 41.99 11.77
N ALA A 456 8.04 41.41 10.59
CA ALA A 456 7.82 40.00 10.33
C ALA A 456 8.51 39.15 11.42
N GLY A 457 7.73 38.32 12.11
CA GLY A 457 8.23 37.44 13.17
C GLY A 457 8.50 38.11 14.53
N LYS A 458 8.48 39.43 14.59
CA LYS A 458 8.79 40.21 15.82
C LYS A 458 7.58 40.81 16.53
N ALA A 459 6.45 40.89 15.83
CA ALA A 459 5.15 41.34 16.39
C ALA A 459 3.99 40.62 15.69
N SER A 460 2.88 40.39 16.40
CA SER A 460 1.69 39.80 15.79
C SER A 460 0.98 40.82 14.89
N GLY A 461 0.33 40.35 13.81
CA GLY A 461 -0.42 41.22 12.93
C GLY A 461 -1.54 41.99 13.65
N GLN A 462 -2.09 41.45 14.72
CA GLN A 462 -3.08 42.12 15.56
C GLN A 462 -2.49 43.30 16.33
N VAL A 463 -1.30 43.11 16.94
CA VAL A 463 -0.57 44.16 17.68
C VAL A 463 -0.17 45.27 16.69
N ILE A 464 0.39 44.93 15.56
CA ILE A 464 0.78 45.85 14.49
C ILE A 464 -0.44 46.67 14.03
N SER A 465 -1.57 45.98 13.73
CA SER A 465 -2.80 46.66 13.26
C SER A 465 -3.39 47.60 14.30
N LYS A 466 -3.38 47.19 15.59
CA LYS A 466 -3.88 48.01 16.68
C LYS A 466 -3.04 49.27 16.87
N GLU A 467 -1.72 49.08 16.90
CA GLU A 467 -0.78 50.18 17.13
C GLU A 467 -0.75 51.15 15.93
N LEU A 468 -0.78 50.63 14.70
CA LEU A 468 -0.88 51.46 13.52
C LEU A 468 -2.14 52.31 13.49
N ARG A 469 -3.32 51.75 13.88
CA ARG A 469 -4.58 52.52 14.00
C ARG A 469 -4.47 53.59 15.07
N ASN A 470 -3.90 53.28 16.22
CA ASN A 470 -3.74 54.24 17.33
C ASN A 470 -2.89 55.44 16.90
N LEU A 471 -1.76 55.18 16.21
CA LEU A 471 -0.85 56.22 15.77
C LEU A 471 -1.47 57.09 14.63
N MET A 472 -2.20 56.49 13.71
CA MET A 472 -2.87 57.25 12.66
C MET A 472 -4.03 58.11 13.18
N GLN A 473 -4.77 57.67 14.20
CA GLN A 473 -5.83 58.43 14.83
C GLN A 473 -5.32 59.57 15.67
N ASN A 474 -4.17 59.43 16.33
CA ASN A 474 -3.54 60.44 17.19
C ASN A 474 -2.66 61.45 16.43
N GLY A 475 -2.31 61.15 15.14
CA GLY A 475 -1.54 62.04 14.26
C GLY A 475 -2.40 63.07 13.50
N HIS A 476 -3.72 63.00 13.59
CA HIS A 476 -4.66 63.97 13.02
C HIS A 476 -5.23 64.96 14.07
N LYS A 477 -4.59 65.12 15.22
CA LYS A 477 -4.93 66.16 16.17
C LYS A 477 -3.86 67.27 16.19
#